data_508d55b036fd840daf6e0075886d4604
#
_entry.id   508d55b036fd840daf6e0075886d4604
#
_cell.length_a   1.000
_cell.length_b   1.000
_cell.length_c   1.000
_cell.angle_alpha   90.00
_cell.angle_beta   90.00
_cell.angle_gamma   90.00
#
_symmetry.space_group_name_H-M   'P 1'
#
loop_
_entity.id
_entity.type
_entity.pdbx_description
1 polymer ?
#
loop_
_entity_poly.entity_id
_entity_poly.type
_entity_poly.pdbx_seq_one_letter_code
_entity_poly.pdbx_strand_id
1 'polypeptide(L)'
;LHDALPISAFLILSYYSVVSGWTLEYVWQTLSGRLYGQPDIDYTADFQDFASNVFRPIFWMGAFIGLTHFVIVSGVEKGIERASKIMMPLLFLILLIMCVRSVTLPNAEAGLLFLFKPDFSKLTSSVVLSALGQAFFSLSLGMGCLITYSSYFGKDTNMQATAWQVTIINTLVAVLAGIMIFPAVFSFGITPSAGAELVFITLPNVFGQLPLSGLWSCIFYILLAMAALTSTISLHEVATAYVLEEFHMTRKKAALIV
;
A
#
# COMPACT_ATOMS: atom_id res chain seq x y z
N LEU A 1 -13.59 15.30 -18.79
CA LEU A 1 -12.52 14.33 -18.51
C LEU A 1 -11.30 15.01 -17.89
N HIS A 2 -10.91 16.19 -18.36
CA HIS A 2 -9.72 16.92 -17.88
C HIS A 2 -9.78 17.20 -16.37
N ASP A 3 -10.91 17.63 -15.84
CA ASP A 3 -11.09 17.99 -14.43
C ASP A 3 -11.47 16.80 -13.54
N ALA A 4 -12.05 15.76 -14.12
CA ALA A 4 -12.53 14.60 -13.37
C ALA A 4 -11.40 13.74 -12.79
N LEU A 5 -10.28 13.62 -13.51
CA LEU A 5 -9.13 12.80 -13.08
C LEU A 5 -8.43 13.38 -11.84
N PRO A 6 -8.08 14.69 -11.79
CA PRO A 6 -7.51 15.29 -10.58
C PRO A 6 -8.46 15.23 -9.38
N ILE A 7 -9.77 15.41 -9.58
CA ILE A 7 -10.76 15.30 -8.51
C ILE A 7 -10.81 13.87 -7.96
N SER A 8 -10.82 12.86 -8.83
CA SER A 8 -10.78 11.46 -8.38
C SER A 8 -9.50 11.13 -7.64
N ALA A 9 -8.34 11.60 -8.10
CA ALA A 9 -7.06 11.42 -7.44
C ALA A 9 -7.06 12.08 -6.05
N PHE A 10 -7.59 13.30 -5.92
CA PHE A 10 -7.68 14.02 -4.66
C PHE A 10 -8.62 13.33 -3.66
N LEU A 11 -9.78 12.84 -4.09
CA LEU A 11 -10.71 12.10 -3.24
C LEU A 11 -10.10 10.79 -2.72
N ILE A 12 -9.41 10.05 -3.61
CA ILE A 12 -8.71 8.83 -3.22
C ILE A 12 -7.56 9.15 -2.27
N LEU A 13 -6.78 10.20 -2.54
CA LEU A 13 -5.67 10.64 -1.68
C LEU A 13 -6.15 10.96 -0.27
N SER A 14 -7.31 11.62 -0.12
CA SER A 14 -7.89 11.98 1.18
C SER A 14 -8.13 10.74 2.04
N TYR A 15 -8.81 9.72 1.50
CA TYR A 15 -9.01 8.44 2.20
C TYR A 15 -7.70 7.68 2.41
N TYR A 16 -6.90 7.58 1.36
CA TYR A 16 -5.67 6.79 1.37
C TYR A 16 -4.64 7.32 2.36
N SER A 17 -4.57 8.64 2.55
CA SER A 17 -3.69 9.28 3.54
C SER A 17 -4.01 8.90 4.98
N VAL A 18 -5.30 8.70 5.31
CA VAL A 18 -5.71 8.23 6.62
C VAL A 18 -5.17 6.82 6.88
N VAL A 19 -5.46 5.88 5.97
CA VAL A 19 -5.03 4.48 6.11
C VAL A 19 -3.50 4.37 6.05
N SER A 20 -2.84 5.19 5.24
CA SER A 20 -1.38 5.27 5.19
C SER A 20 -0.78 5.76 6.51
N GLY A 21 -1.42 6.72 7.16
CA GLY A 21 -1.03 7.16 8.50
C GLY A 21 -1.09 6.03 9.54
N TRP A 22 -2.08 5.14 9.43
CA TRP A 22 -2.17 3.97 10.32
C TRP A 22 -0.95 3.05 10.19
N THR A 23 -0.35 2.94 9.02
CA THR A 23 0.88 2.14 8.85
C THR A 23 2.04 2.69 9.69
N LEU A 24 2.19 4.01 9.79
CA LEU A 24 3.20 4.65 10.63
C LEU A 24 2.92 4.44 12.13
N GLU A 25 1.66 4.51 12.55
CA GLU A 25 1.29 4.17 13.92
C GLU A 25 1.71 2.75 14.27
N TYR A 26 1.46 1.77 13.39
CA TYR A 26 1.84 0.38 13.64
C TYR A 26 3.35 0.15 13.58
N VAL A 27 4.09 0.89 12.76
CA VAL A 27 5.56 0.93 12.84
C VAL A 27 5.99 1.43 14.24
N TRP A 28 5.39 2.51 14.73
CA TRP A 28 5.69 3.06 16.05
C TRP A 28 5.31 2.10 17.19
N GLN A 29 4.12 1.51 17.15
CA GLN A 29 3.69 0.52 18.16
C GLN A 29 4.63 -0.68 18.21
N THR A 30 5.10 -1.14 17.06
CA THR A 30 6.04 -2.25 16.98
C THR A 30 7.41 -1.87 17.55
N LEU A 31 7.97 -0.72 17.17
CA LEU A 31 9.27 -0.23 17.64
C LEU A 31 9.26 0.09 19.12
N SER A 32 8.14 0.60 19.66
CA SER A 32 7.98 0.92 21.08
C SER A 32 7.68 -0.32 21.93
N GLY A 33 7.51 -1.48 21.34
CA GLY A 33 7.16 -2.73 22.04
C GLY A 33 5.71 -2.80 22.53
N ARG A 34 4.86 -1.82 22.17
CA ARG A 34 3.46 -1.77 22.63
C ARG A 34 2.62 -2.88 22.02
N LEU A 35 2.90 -3.25 20.76
CA LEU A 35 2.12 -4.24 20.02
C LEU A 35 2.34 -5.68 20.51
N TYR A 36 3.48 -5.98 21.18
CA TYR A 36 3.83 -7.34 21.63
C TYR A 36 4.40 -7.38 23.06
N GLY A 37 4.26 -6.31 23.80
CA GLY A 37 4.87 -6.18 25.14
C GLY A 37 4.02 -6.74 26.29
N GLN A 38 2.79 -7.19 26.03
CA GLN A 38 1.85 -7.65 27.06
C GLN A 38 1.33 -9.05 26.72
N PRO A 39 1.10 -9.92 27.73
CA PRO A 39 0.38 -11.16 27.51
C PRO A 39 -1.10 -10.85 27.18
N ASP A 40 -1.71 -11.67 26.32
CA ASP A 40 -3.14 -11.62 25.99
C ASP A 40 -3.64 -10.30 25.38
N ILE A 41 -2.91 -9.76 24.41
CA ILE A 41 -3.32 -8.56 23.66
C ILE A 41 -4.57 -8.86 22.83
N ASP A 42 -5.63 -8.10 23.06
CA ASP A 42 -6.78 -8.04 22.16
C ASP A 42 -6.51 -7.05 21.02
N TYR A 43 -5.99 -7.55 19.90
CA TYR A 43 -5.68 -6.74 18.70
C TYR A 43 -6.92 -6.05 18.12
N THR A 44 -8.12 -6.58 18.33
CA THR A 44 -9.36 -5.96 17.88
C THR A 44 -9.66 -4.71 18.72
N ALA A 45 -9.58 -4.85 20.04
CA ALA A 45 -9.79 -3.73 20.94
C ALA A 45 -8.72 -2.64 20.78
N ASP A 46 -7.45 -3.02 20.59
CA ASP A 46 -6.35 -2.08 20.34
C ASP A 46 -6.54 -1.28 19.06
N PHE A 47 -6.94 -1.95 17.98
CA PHE A 47 -7.25 -1.28 16.71
C PHE A 47 -8.46 -0.35 16.83
N GLN A 48 -9.53 -0.77 17.54
CA GLN A 48 -10.71 0.05 17.74
C GLN A 48 -10.41 1.28 18.62
N ASP A 49 -9.62 1.13 19.68
CA ASP A 49 -9.16 2.26 20.51
C ASP A 49 -8.37 3.27 19.68
N PHE A 50 -7.45 2.78 18.85
CA PHE A 50 -6.70 3.64 17.95
C PHE A 50 -7.61 4.32 16.90
N ALA A 51 -8.45 3.57 16.19
CA ALA A 51 -9.26 4.09 15.09
C ALA A 51 -10.37 5.05 15.56
N SER A 52 -10.89 4.87 16.78
CA SER A 52 -11.87 5.77 17.38
C SER A 52 -11.27 7.01 18.04
N ASN A 53 -9.96 7.02 18.28
CA ASN A 53 -9.27 8.19 18.83
C ASN A 53 -9.21 9.31 17.79
N VAL A 54 -9.57 10.52 18.17
CA VAL A 54 -9.60 11.67 17.23
C VAL A 54 -8.18 12.15 16.89
N PHE A 55 -7.27 12.18 17.87
CA PHE A 55 -5.97 12.83 17.68
C PHE A 55 -4.91 11.92 17.07
N ARG A 56 -4.85 10.66 17.46
CA ARG A 56 -3.80 9.71 17.01
C ARG A 56 -3.84 9.48 15.49
N PRO A 57 -4.99 9.13 14.87
CA PRO A 57 -5.06 8.95 13.41
C PRO A 57 -4.75 10.24 12.64
N ILE A 58 -5.23 11.41 13.14
CA ILE A 58 -4.95 12.71 12.51
C ILE A 58 -3.46 13.05 12.56
N PHE A 59 -2.80 12.82 13.69
CA PHE A 59 -1.36 13.05 13.84
C PHE A 59 -0.56 12.22 12.82
N TRP A 60 -0.83 10.92 12.73
CA TRP A 60 -0.11 10.03 11.82
C TRP A 60 -0.46 10.28 10.36
N MET A 61 -1.70 10.63 10.04
CA MET A 61 -2.09 11.11 8.71
C MET A 61 -1.28 12.35 8.34
N GLY A 62 -1.21 13.35 9.22
CA GLY A 62 -0.41 14.57 8.99
C GLY A 62 1.08 14.28 8.80
N ALA A 63 1.65 13.37 9.59
CA ALA A 63 3.02 12.93 9.43
C ALA A 63 3.26 12.26 8.06
N PHE A 64 2.31 11.41 7.63
CA PHE A 64 2.40 10.73 6.35
C PHE A 64 2.26 11.69 5.15
N ILE A 65 1.32 12.64 5.22
CA ILE A 65 1.18 13.70 4.22
C ILE A 65 2.46 14.55 4.17
N GLY A 66 3.04 14.88 5.32
CA GLY A 66 4.31 15.60 5.39
C GLY A 66 5.46 14.88 4.68
N LEU A 67 5.58 13.56 4.84
CA LEU A 67 6.55 12.74 4.10
C LEU A 67 6.29 12.78 2.58
N THR A 68 5.04 12.60 2.17
CA THR A 68 4.64 12.68 0.76
C THR A 68 4.96 14.05 0.16
N HIS A 69 4.57 15.11 0.86
CA HIS A 69 4.81 16.49 0.45
C HIS A 69 6.30 16.78 0.28
N PHE A 70 7.16 16.33 1.20
CA PHE A 70 8.61 16.51 1.10
C PHE A 70 9.19 15.92 -0.19
N VAL A 71 8.71 14.74 -0.60
CA VAL A 71 9.15 14.11 -1.87
C VAL A 71 8.65 14.92 -3.07
N ILE A 72 7.39 15.33 -3.08
CA ILE A 72 6.76 16.06 -4.19
C ILE A 72 7.43 17.42 -4.42
N VAL A 73 7.68 18.19 -3.36
CA VAL A 73 8.31 19.51 -3.44
C VAL A 73 9.74 19.43 -4.01
N SER A 74 10.43 18.31 -3.78
CA SER A 74 11.78 18.08 -4.33
C SER A 74 11.81 17.90 -5.85
N GLY A 75 10.64 17.72 -6.49
CA GLY A 75 10.46 17.63 -7.94
C GLY A 75 10.52 16.20 -8.48
N VAL A 76 10.30 16.06 -9.79
CA VAL A 76 10.20 14.73 -10.43
C VAL A 76 11.53 13.98 -10.36
N GLU A 77 12.61 14.53 -10.87
CA GLU A 77 13.92 13.85 -10.93
C GLU A 77 14.56 13.65 -9.55
N LYS A 78 14.59 14.69 -8.71
CA LYS A 78 15.29 14.65 -7.42
C LYS A 78 14.44 14.07 -6.29
N GLY A 79 13.12 14.15 -6.39
CA GLY A 79 12.18 13.65 -5.40
C GLY A 79 11.62 12.28 -5.82
N ILE A 80 10.67 12.28 -6.73
CA ILE A 80 9.88 11.09 -7.08
C ILE A 80 10.75 9.97 -7.64
N GLU A 81 11.55 10.26 -8.67
CA GLU A 81 12.40 9.26 -9.33
C GLU A 81 13.43 8.67 -8.36
N ARG A 82 14.10 9.53 -7.58
CA ARG A 82 15.10 9.08 -6.61
C ARG A 82 14.48 8.26 -5.48
N ALA A 83 13.35 8.69 -4.94
CA ALA A 83 12.62 7.94 -3.93
C ALA A 83 12.22 6.55 -4.47
N SER A 84 11.62 6.49 -5.66
CA SER A 84 11.20 5.24 -6.29
C SER A 84 12.36 4.30 -6.56
N LYS A 85 13.50 4.80 -7.07
CA LYS A 85 14.71 3.99 -7.33
C LYS A 85 15.26 3.29 -6.09
N ILE A 86 15.08 3.88 -4.90
CA ILE A 86 15.54 3.29 -3.64
C ILE A 86 14.46 2.41 -3.03
N MET A 87 13.23 2.91 -2.98
CA MET A 87 12.13 2.26 -2.27
C MET A 87 11.66 0.98 -2.97
N MET A 88 11.55 0.97 -4.30
CA MET A 88 11.00 -0.18 -5.03
C MET A 88 11.86 -1.45 -4.91
N PRO A 89 13.20 -1.42 -5.12
CA PRO A 89 14.02 -2.60 -4.88
C PRO A 89 14.01 -3.08 -3.44
N LEU A 90 14.02 -2.15 -2.47
CA LEU A 90 13.97 -2.49 -1.05
C LEU A 90 12.63 -3.13 -0.68
N LEU A 91 11.53 -2.57 -1.16
CA LEU A 91 10.18 -3.14 -1.03
C LEU A 91 10.12 -4.57 -1.57
N PHE A 92 10.63 -4.79 -2.78
CA PHE A 92 10.64 -6.11 -3.40
C PHE A 92 11.50 -7.11 -2.61
N LEU A 93 12.67 -6.70 -2.13
CA LEU A 93 13.53 -7.53 -1.29
C LEU A 93 12.84 -7.94 0.03
N ILE A 94 12.22 -6.98 0.72
CA ILE A 94 11.48 -7.24 1.95
C ILE A 94 10.31 -8.20 1.67
N LEU A 95 9.57 -7.97 0.60
CA LEU A 95 8.47 -8.83 0.20
C LEU A 95 8.93 -10.28 -0.02
N LEU A 96 10.05 -10.50 -0.71
CA LEU A 96 10.63 -11.83 -0.92
C LEU A 96 11.02 -12.50 0.41
N ILE A 97 11.67 -11.76 1.32
CA ILE A 97 12.03 -12.28 2.65
C ILE A 97 10.78 -12.74 3.40
N MET A 98 9.72 -11.93 3.39
CA MET A 98 8.47 -12.26 4.03
C MET A 98 7.76 -13.45 3.36
N CYS A 99 7.81 -13.57 2.04
CA CYS A 99 7.29 -14.75 1.32
C CYS A 99 8.01 -16.04 1.75
N VAL A 100 9.35 -16.02 1.76
CA VAL A 100 10.14 -17.18 2.22
C VAL A 100 9.77 -17.55 3.65
N ARG A 101 9.63 -16.57 4.54
CA ARG A 101 9.23 -16.83 5.92
C ARG A 101 7.83 -17.44 6.01
N SER A 102 6.89 -16.92 5.24
CA SER A 102 5.48 -17.39 5.23
C SER A 102 5.35 -18.83 4.76
N VAL A 103 6.02 -19.20 3.65
CA VAL A 103 5.93 -20.56 3.09
C VAL A 103 6.69 -21.61 3.92
N THR A 104 7.61 -21.18 4.80
CA THR A 104 8.32 -22.08 5.73
C THR A 104 7.55 -22.34 7.03
N LEU A 105 6.36 -21.76 7.20
CA LEU A 105 5.52 -22.01 8.37
C LEU A 105 4.85 -23.39 8.30
N PRO A 106 4.55 -24.01 9.46
CA PRO A 106 3.76 -25.24 9.49
C PRO A 106 2.36 -25.00 8.84
N ASN A 107 1.87 -25.96 8.07
CA ASN A 107 0.57 -25.88 7.37
C ASN A 107 0.43 -24.73 6.34
N ALA A 108 1.54 -24.14 5.88
CA ALA A 108 1.54 -23.11 4.85
C ALA A 108 0.87 -23.55 3.55
N GLU A 109 0.84 -24.86 3.28
CA GLU A 109 0.20 -25.46 2.10
C GLU A 109 -1.29 -25.09 1.99
N ALA A 110 -2.02 -25.03 3.10
CA ALA A 110 -3.42 -24.64 3.09
C ALA A 110 -3.64 -23.23 2.52
N GLY A 111 -2.77 -22.29 2.86
CA GLY A 111 -2.80 -20.93 2.32
C GLY A 111 -2.42 -20.87 0.83
N LEU A 112 -1.44 -21.66 0.40
CA LEU A 112 -1.09 -21.77 -1.01
C LEU A 112 -2.21 -22.40 -1.84
N LEU A 113 -2.85 -23.45 -1.32
CA LEU A 113 -4.02 -24.06 -1.97
C LEU A 113 -5.19 -23.06 -2.05
N PHE A 114 -5.44 -22.29 -1.01
CA PHE A 114 -6.45 -21.24 -1.04
C PHE A 114 -6.19 -20.21 -2.14
N LEU A 115 -4.93 -19.82 -2.35
CA LEU A 115 -4.55 -18.82 -3.33
C LEU A 115 -4.57 -19.36 -4.78
N PHE A 116 -4.07 -20.58 -4.99
CA PHE A 116 -3.82 -21.11 -6.34
C PHE A 116 -4.78 -22.17 -6.82
N LYS A 117 -5.56 -22.80 -5.93
CA LYS A 117 -6.54 -23.83 -6.35
C LYS A 117 -7.76 -23.15 -6.97
N PRO A 118 -7.99 -23.31 -8.29
CA PRO A 118 -9.14 -22.68 -8.94
C PRO A 118 -10.44 -23.34 -8.50
N ASP A 119 -11.44 -22.52 -8.21
CA ASP A 119 -12.81 -22.97 -7.95
C ASP A 119 -13.76 -22.25 -8.91
N PHE A 120 -13.99 -22.85 -10.06
CA PHE A 120 -14.84 -22.29 -11.11
C PHE A 120 -16.31 -22.22 -10.70
N SER A 121 -16.75 -22.94 -9.66
CA SER A 121 -18.12 -22.87 -9.15
C SER A 121 -18.46 -21.51 -8.54
N LYS A 122 -17.44 -20.78 -8.08
CA LYS A 122 -17.55 -19.42 -7.51
C LYS A 122 -17.47 -18.30 -8.55
N LEU A 123 -17.22 -18.62 -9.81
CA LEU A 123 -17.10 -17.64 -10.88
C LEU A 123 -18.46 -17.09 -11.30
N THR A 124 -18.86 -15.99 -10.69
CA THR A 124 -20.10 -15.27 -11.00
C THR A 124 -19.80 -13.95 -11.71
N SER A 125 -20.81 -13.34 -12.34
CA SER A 125 -20.66 -12.00 -12.94
C SER A 125 -20.20 -10.96 -11.91
N SER A 126 -20.64 -11.06 -10.65
CA SER A 126 -20.21 -10.20 -9.56
C SER A 126 -18.72 -10.35 -9.25
N VAL A 127 -18.20 -11.58 -9.24
CA VAL A 127 -16.76 -11.86 -9.03
C VAL A 127 -15.92 -11.27 -10.17
N VAL A 128 -16.38 -11.44 -11.43
CA VAL A 128 -15.70 -10.85 -12.59
C VAL A 128 -15.67 -9.31 -12.50
N LEU A 129 -16.79 -8.69 -12.11
CA LEU A 129 -16.87 -7.24 -11.95
C LEU A 129 -15.96 -6.72 -10.83
N SER A 130 -15.91 -7.44 -9.69
CA SER A 130 -15.02 -7.13 -8.58
C SER A 130 -13.55 -7.27 -8.97
N ALA A 131 -13.18 -8.31 -9.72
CA ALA A 131 -11.84 -8.51 -10.22
C ALA A 131 -11.42 -7.40 -11.21
N LEU A 132 -12.36 -6.97 -12.08
CA LEU A 132 -12.13 -5.84 -12.98
C LEU A 132 -11.91 -4.55 -12.20
N GLY A 133 -12.75 -4.26 -11.19
CA GLY A 133 -12.59 -3.10 -10.31
C GLY A 133 -11.24 -3.10 -9.59
N GLN A 134 -10.82 -4.27 -9.08
CA GLN A 134 -9.50 -4.44 -8.45
C GLN A 134 -8.35 -4.20 -9.44
N ALA A 135 -8.46 -4.67 -10.69
CA ALA A 135 -7.46 -4.42 -11.72
C ALA A 135 -7.34 -2.92 -12.05
N PHE A 136 -8.47 -2.22 -12.17
CA PHE A 136 -8.47 -0.76 -12.37
C PHE A 136 -7.80 -0.02 -11.22
N PHE A 137 -8.14 -0.38 -9.99
CA PHE A 137 -7.55 0.22 -8.79
C PHE A 137 -6.03 -0.06 -8.71
N SER A 138 -5.63 -1.31 -8.86
CA SER A 138 -4.24 -1.75 -8.74
C SER A 138 -3.31 -1.14 -9.81
N LEU A 139 -3.80 -0.97 -11.03
CA LEU A 139 -3.07 -0.34 -12.13
C LEU A 139 -3.25 1.19 -12.16
N SER A 140 -3.93 1.77 -11.18
CA SER A 140 -4.22 3.22 -11.12
C SER A 140 -4.91 3.77 -12.37
N LEU A 141 -5.78 2.96 -12.99
CA LEU A 141 -6.55 3.37 -14.17
C LEU A 141 -7.70 4.31 -13.74
N GLY A 142 -7.96 5.34 -14.54
CA GLY A 142 -9.03 6.31 -14.27
C GLY A 142 -8.72 7.36 -13.19
N MET A 143 -7.52 7.35 -12.62
CA MET A 143 -7.08 8.28 -11.56
C MET A 143 -6.13 9.38 -12.08
N GLY A 144 -5.78 9.36 -13.35
CA GLY A 144 -4.83 10.32 -13.93
C GLY A 144 -3.34 9.98 -13.73
N CYS A 145 -2.98 9.05 -12.83
CA CYS A 145 -1.59 8.74 -12.50
C CYS A 145 -0.75 8.34 -13.72
N LEU A 146 -1.25 7.43 -14.55
CA LEU A 146 -0.53 6.99 -15.75
C LEU A 146 -0.39 8.12 -16.77
N ILE A 147 -1.39 8.99 -16.92
CA ILE A 147 -1.34 10.14 -17.82
C ILE A 147 -0.28 11.13 -17.33
N THR A 148 -0.30 11.49 -16.04
CA THR A 148 0.66 12.40 -15.44
C THR A 148 2.09 11.89 -15.56
N TYR A 149 2.33 10.62 -15.23
CA TYR A 149 3.67 10.05 -15.34
C TYR A 149 4.14 9.89 -16.78
N SER A 150 3.25 9.54 -17.70
CA SER A 150 3.61 9.42 -19.12
C SER A 150 3.98 10.78 -19.74
N SER A 151 3.46 11.90 -19.20
CA SER A 151 3.84 13.23 -19.66
C SER A 151 5.30 13.59 -19.35
N TYR A 152 5.91 12.89 -18.39
CA TYR A 152 7.32 13.06 -18.03
C TYR A 152 8.28 12.16 -18.82
N PHE A 153 7.76 11.26 -19.67
CA PHE A 153 8.60 10.36 -20.44
C PHE A 153 9.31 11.07 -21.61
N GLY A 154 10.53 10.61 -21.89
CA GLY A 154 11.26 11.04 -23.08
C GLY A 154 10.58 10.56 -24.37
N LYS A 155 10.83 11.27 -25.47
CA LYS A 155 10.23 10.97 -26.80
C LYS A 155 10.56 9.56 -27.32
N ASP A 156 11.65 8.97 -26.87
CA ASP A 156 12.13 7.65 -27.30
C ASP A 156 11.53 6.50 -26.45
N THR A 157 10.65 6.80 -25.47
CA THR A 157 10.06 5.79 -24.59
C THR A 157 9.04 4.93 -25.34
N ASN A 158 9.25 3.61 -25.34
CA ASN A 158 8.28 2.67 -25.89
C ASN A 158 7.11 2.46 -24.90
N MET A 159 6.01 3.20 -25.12
CA MET A 159 4.83 3.18 -24.25
C MET A 159 4.20 1.79 -24.12
N GLN A 160 4.16 1.01 -25.23
CA GLN A 160 3.56 -0.33 -25.20
C GLN A 160 4.39 -1.29 -24.36
N ALA A 161 5.70 -1.28 -24.49
CA ALA A 161 6.58 -2.10 -23.67
C ALA A 161 6.48 -1.71 -22.18
N THR A 162 6.41 -0.41 -21.89
CA THR A 162 6.24 0.10 -20.52
C THR A 162 4.92 -0.36 -19.93
N ALA A 163 3.80 -0.29 -20.67
CA ALA A 163 2.49 -0.75 -20.19
C ALA A 163 2.50 -2.24 -19.84
N TRP A 164 3.11 -3.08 -20.69
CA TRP A 164 3.27 -4.51 -20.40
C TRP A 164 4.14 -4.76 -19.16
N GLN A 165 5.26 -4.07 -19.03
CA GLN A 165 6.14 -4.20 -17.84
C GLN A 165 5.41 -3.83 -16.56
N VAL A 166 4.70 -2.70 -16.55
CA VAL A 166 3.92 -2.26 -15.39
C VAL A 166 2.87 -3.32 -15.01
N THR A 167 2.12 -3.82 -15.97
CA THR A 167 1.06 -4.83 -15.74
C THR A 167 1.64 -6.12 -15.16
N ILE A 168 2.72 -6.63 -15.75
CA ILE A 168 3.36 -7.89 -15.31
C ILE A 168 3.94 -7.73 -13.90
N ILE A 169 4.69 -6.66 -13.65
CA ILE A 169 5.31 -6.42 -12.33
C ILE A 169 4.24 -6.22 -11.26
N ASN A 170 3.20 -5.44 -11.55
CA ASN A 170 2.09 -5.23 -10.62
C ASN A 170 1.40 -6.55 -10.25
N THR A 171 1.12 -7.40 -11.25
CA THR A 171 0.53 -8.72 -11.02
C THR A 171 1.46 -9.63 -10.20
N LEU A 172 2.76 -9.63 -10.51
CA LEU A 172 3.75 -10.39 -9.75
C LEU A 172 3.79 -9.97 -8.28
N VAL A 173 3.83 -8.67 -8.00
CA VAL A 173 3.82 -8.16 -6.63
C VAL A 173 2.54 -8.54 -5.89
N ALA A 174 1.38 -8.47 -6.56
CA ALA A 174 0.10 -8.88 -5.97
C ALA A 174 0.07 -10.37 -5.61
N VAL A 175 0.59 -11.24 -6.49
CA VAL A 175 0.71 -12.69 -6.23
C VAL A 175 1.68 -12.95 -5.07
N LEU A 176 2.84 -12.28 -5.03
CA LEU A 176 3.79 -12.40 -3.94
C LEU A 176 3.19 -11.93 -2.60
N ALA A 177 2.43 -10.84 -2.60
CA ALA A 177 1.71 -10.39 -1.40
C ALA A 177 0.71 -11.46 -0.91
N GLY A 178 -0.01 -12.12 -1.81
CA GLY A 178 -0.85 -13.28 -1.48
C GLY A 178 -0.04 -14.43 -0.86
N ILE A 179 1.10 -14.78 -1.45
CA ILE A 179 2.01 -15.82 -0.93
C ILE A 179 2.58 -15.42 0.45
N MET A 180 2.78 -14.14 0.70
CA MET A 180 3.22 -13.65 2.00
C MET A 180 2.11 -13.78 3.06
N ILE A 181 0.88 -13.43 2.73
CA ILE A 181 -0.23 -13.29 3.69
C ILE A 181 -0.92 -14.63 3.96
N PHE A 182 -1.44 -15.30 2.93
CA PHE A 182 -2.33 -16.45 3.12
C PHE A 182 -1.66 -17.64 3.81
N PRO A 183 -0.46 -18.09 3.44
CA PRO A 183 0.19 -19.18 4.18
C PRO A 183 0.39 -18.85 5.65
N ALA A 184 0.76 -17.60 5.99
CA ALA A 184 0.92 -17.19 7.37
C ALA A 184 -0.41 -17.20 8.15
N VAL A 185 -1.50 -16.69 7.58
CA VAL A 185 -2.83 -16.67 8.20
C VAL A 185 -3.35 -18.10 8.44
N PHE A 186 -3.27 -18.97 7.42
CA PHE A 186 -3.74 -20.35 7.51
C PHE A 186 -2.88 -21.22 8.43
N SER A 187 -1.56 -20.93 8.54
CA SER A 187 -0.66 -21.67 9.44
C SER A 187 -1.10 -21.61 10.90
N PHE A 188 -1.74 -20.52 11.29
CA PHE A 188 -2.23 -20.33 12.66
C PHE A 188 -3.73 -20.57 12.82
N GLY A 189 -4.40 -21.13 11.81
CA GLY A 189 -5.84 -21.46 11.86
C GLY A 189 -6.74 -20.22 11.93
N ILE A 190 -6.24 -19.07 11.52
CA ILE A 190 -6.98 -17.80 11.49
C ILE A 190 -7.76 -17.72 10.17
N THR A 191 -9.02 -17.32 10.24
CA THR A 191 -9.81 -17.02 9.03
C THR A 191 -9.38 -15.68 8.45
N PRO A 192 -9.03 -15.62 7.14
CA PRO A 192 -8.65 -14.35 6.54
C PRO A 192 -9.85 -13.38 6.53
N SER A 193 -9.68 -12.24 7.17
CA SER A 193 -10.59 -11.09 7.04
C SER A 193 -10.28 -10.31 5.76
N ALA A 194 -11.04 -9.27 5.48
CA ALA A 194 -10.85 -8.41 4.32
C ALA A 194 -10.58 -6.96 4.73
N GLY A 195 -9.96 -6.19 3.84
CA GLY A 195 -9.73 -4.76 4.07
C GLY A 195 -8.76 -4.47 5.20
N ALA A 196 -9.04 -3.40 5.95
CA ALA A 196 -8.18 -2.91 7.03
C ALA A 196 -8.01 -3.93 8.17
N GLU A 197 -9.04 -4.73 8.47
CA GLU A 197 -8.99 -5.74 9.52
C GLU A 197 -7.92 -6.81 9.26
N LEU A 198 -7.73 -7.21 8.01
CA LEU A 198 -6.66 -8.14 7.65
C LEU A 198 -5.29 -7.60 8.05
N VAL A 199 -5.05 -6.33 7.80
CA VAL A 199 -3.75 -5.69 7.98
C VAL A 199 -3.49 -5.30 9.43
N PHE A 200 -4.49 -4.77 10.13
CA PHE A 200 -4.31 -4.13 11.43
C PHE A 200 -4.83 -4.97 12.62
N ILE A 201 -5.54 -6.06 12.36
CA ILE A 201 -6.01 -7.01 13.39
C ILE A 201 -5.45 -8.41 13.14
N THR A 202 -5.71 -8.97 11.94
CA THR A 202 -5.36 -10.37 11.65
C THR A 202 -3.85 -10.58 11.61
N LEU A 203 -3.10 -9.75 10.86
CA LEU A 203 -1.66 -9.92 10.73
C LEU A 203 -0.87 -9.64 12.03
N PRO A 204 -1.20 -8.65 12.87
CA PRO A 204 -0.61 -8.54 14.20
C PRO A 204 -0.79 -9.82 15.04
N ASN A 205 -1.98 -10.42 15.01
CA ASN A 205 -2.24 -11.69 15.70
C ASN A 205 -1.35 -12.83 15.16
N VAL A 206 -1.21 -12.93 13.84
CA VAL A 206 -0.30 -13.90 13.19
C VAL A 206 1.14 -13.67 13.63
N PHE A 207 1.63 -12.44 13.56
CA PHE A 207 3.00 -12.10 13.95
C PHE A 207 3.24 -12.34 15.45
N GLY A 208 2.24 -12.08 16.31
CA GLY A 208 2.32 -12.35 17.75
C GLY A 208 2.62 -13.81 18.09
N GLN A 209 2.22 -14.74 17.21
CA GLN A 209 2.49 -16.17 17.37
C GLN A 209 3.86 -16.61 16.81
N LEU A 210 4.59 -15.71 16.13
CA LEU A 210 5.91 -16.01 15.61
C LEU A 210 7.02 -15.71 16.62
N PRO A 211 8.11 -16.50 16.61
CA PRO A 211 9.33 -16.08 17.28
C PRO A 211 9.84 -14.77 16.65
N LEU A 212 10.31 -13.84 17.47
CA LEU A 212 10.71 -12.50 17.05
C LEU A 212 9.55 -11.69 16.43
N SER A 213 8.36 -11.77 17.02
CA SER A 213 7.14 -11.08 16.58
C SER A 213 7.36 -9.61 16.23
N GLY A 214 8.05 -8.86 17.08
CA GLY A 214 8.38 -7.46 16.84
C GLY A 214 9.22 -7.20 15.60
N LEU A 215 10.16 -8.10 15.29
CA LEU A 215 10.99 -7.99 14.08
C LEU A 215 10.15 -8.18 12.81
N TRP A 216 9.34 -9.25 12.75
CA TRP A 216 8.51 -9.54 11.58
C TRP A 216 7.46 -8.47 11.34
N SER A 217 6.82 -7.99 12.39
CA SER A 217 5.87 -6.87 12.29
C SER A 217 6.54 -5.58 11.85
N CYS A 218 7.69 -5.24 12.41
CA CYS A 218 8.41 -4.04 12.02
C CYS A 218 8.77 -4.06 10.53
N ILE A 219 9.31 -5.18 10.04
CA ILE A 219 9.64 -5.38 8.63
C ILE A 219 8.37 -5.23 7.76
N PHE A 220 7.26 -5.86 8.17
CA PHE A 220 5.99 -5.80 7.44
C PHE A 220 5.41 -4.38 7.39
N TYR A 221 5.31 -3.69 8.52
CA TYR A 221 4.73 -2.35 8.53
C TYR A 221 5.62 -1.30 7.87
N ILE A 222 6.95 -1.46 7.89
CA ILE A 222 7.86 -0.64 7.07
C ILE A 222 7.62 -0.90 5.58
N LEU A 223 7.50 -2.17 5.16
CA LEU A 223 7.15 -2.53 3.78
C LEU A 223 5.84 -1.86 3.36
N LEU A 224 4.82 -1.96 4.20
CA LEU A 224 3.49 -1.41 3.93
C LEU A 224 3.51 0.13 3.88
N ALA A 225 4.22 0.78 4.80
CA ALA A 225 4.39 2.23 4.80
C ALA A 225 5.12 2.73 3.54
N MET A 226 6.15 2.02 3.10
CA MET A 226 6.86 2.32 1.85
C MET A 226 5.97 2.13 0.63
N ALA A 227 5.19 1.05 0.57
CA ALA A 227 4.23 0.81 -0.52
C ALA A 227 3.14 1.90 -0.56
N ALA A 228 2.62 2.27 0.60
CA ALA A 228 1.65 3.35 0.73
C ALA A 228 2.24 4.70 0.29
N LEU A 229 3.49 4.99 0.66
CA LEU A 229 4.16 6.24 0.30
C LEU A 229 4.35 6.38 -1.22
N THR A 230 4.72 5.32 -1.93
CA THR A 230 4.81 5.37 -3.40
C THR A 230 3.47 5.69 -4.05
N SER A 231 2.37 5.15 -3.51
CA SER A 231 1.01 5.39 -4.00
C SER A 231 0.52 6.81 -3.70
N THR A 232 0.76 7.32 -2.48
CA THR A 232 0.38 8.69 -2.13
C THR A 232 1.18 9.72 -2.92
N ILE A 233 2.46 9.49 -3.20
CA ILE A 233 3.26 10.33 -4.08
C ILE A 233 2.60 10.41 -5.46
N SER A 234 2.16 9.29 -6.03
CA SER A 234 1.52 9.25 -7.35
C SER A 234 0.21 10.02 -7.39
N LEU A 235 -0.66 9.82 -6.40
CA LEU A 235 -1.95 10.52 -6.31
C LEU A 235 -1.78 12.03 -6.08
N HIS A 236 -0.87 12.40 -5.18
CA HIS A 236 -0.56 13.80 -4.88
C HIS A 236 0.05 14.51 -6.09
N GLU A 237 0.90 13.82 -6.86
CA GLU A 237 1.51 14.39 -8.07
C GLU A 237 0.45 14.74 -9.12
N VAL A 238 -0.57 13.89 -9.32
CA VAL A 238 -1.69 14.19 -10.24
C VAL A 238 -2.37 15.49 -9.89
N ALA A 239 -2.75 15.66 -8.62
CA ALA A 239 -3.42 16.87 -8.16
C ALA A 239 -2.48 18.09 -8.22
N THR A 240 -1.19 17.90 -7.86
CA THR A 240 -0.18 18.97 -7.92
C THR A 240 0.08 19.42 -9.36
N ALA A 241 0.20 18.50 -10.31
CA ALA A 241 0.41 18.82 -11.72
C ALA A 241 -0.78 19.64 -12.26
N TYR A 242 -2.01 19.22 -11.95
CA TYR A 242 -3.21 19.95 -12.34
C TYR A 242 -3.23 21.39 -11.78
N VAL A 243 -3.02 21.56 -10.46
CA VAL A 243 -3.04 22.88 -9.82
C VAL A 243 -1.91 23.76 -10.37
N LEU A 244 -0.73 23.19 -10.65
CA LEU A 244 0.41 23.91 -11.21
C LEU A 244 0.09 24.43 -12.63
N GLU A 245 -0.50 23.61 -13.49
CA GLU A 245 -0.80 23.94 -14.88
C GLU A 245 -2.01 24.90 -14.99
N GLU A 246 -3.12 24.59 -14.31
CA GLU A 246 -4.35 25.36 -14.41
C GLU A 246 -4.22 26.76 -13.78
N PHE A 247 -3.58 26.86 -12.64
CA PHE A 247 -3.43 28.14 -11.91
C PHE A 247 -2.07 28.81 -12.11
N HIS A 248 -1.21 28.29 -13.00
CA HIS A 248 0.11 28.84 -13.29
C HIS A 248 0.96 29.11 -12.04
N MET A 249 0.85 28.24 -11.04
CA MET A 249 1.55 28.36 -9.75
C MET A 249 2.93 27.71 -9.77
N THR A 250 3.77 28.08 -8.81
CA THR A 250 5.03 27.35 -8.59
C THR A 250 4.71 25.98 -7.97
N ARG A 251 5.53 24.96 -8.27
CA ARG A 251 5.38 23.61 -7.74
C ARG A 251 5.23 23.57 -6.21
N LYS A 252 6.01 24.38 -5.49
CA LYS A 252 5.93 24.45 -4.02
C LYS A 252 4.56 24.91 -3.53
N LYS A 253 3.99 25.93 -4.19
CA LYS A 253 2.66 26.44 -3.83
C LYS A 253 1.56 25.43 -4.21
N ALA A 254 1.65 24.85 -5.41
CA ALA A 254 0.70 23.84 -5.87
C ALA A 254 0.67 22.62 -4.94
N ALA A 255 1.84 22.10 -4.57
CA ALA A 255 1.94 20.95 -3.66
C ALA A 255 1.48 21.26 -2.22
N LEU A 256 1.51 22.53 -1.79
CA LEU A 256 1.02 22.92 -0.47
C LEU A 256 -0.51 23.04 -0.42
N ILE A 257 -1.15 23.33 -1.55
CA ILE A 257 -2.62 23.46 -1.66
C ILE A 257 -3.29 22.09 -1.68
N VAL A 258 -2.63 21.11 -2.28
CA VAL A 258 -3.08 19.72 -2.36
C VAL A 258 -2.85 18.98 -1.04
#